data_fd7111efcadfbfeda478e467d34208e9
#
_entry.id   fd7111efcadfbfeda478e467d34208e9
#
_cell.length_a   1.000
_cell.length_b   1.000
_cell.length_c   1.000
_cell.angle_alpha   90.00
_cell.angle_beta   90.00
_cell.angle_gamma   90.00
#
_symmetry.space_group_name_H-M   'P 1'
#
loop_
_entity.id
_entity.type
_entity.pdbx_description
1 polymer ?
#
loop_
_entity_poly.entity_id
_entity_poly.type
_entity_poly.pdbx_seq_one_letter_code
_entity_poly.pdbx_strand_id
1 'polypeptide(L)'
;MFIEIEKKVATLVQEMKKEYIEMEILKVNLGKGSIDIYNFGEIKLHCYKTNDLMNDESYILENKENLLLVEFPAFYDNLEEFEKYVKGLNKNIVGKVFSDHPNGGTILQDVKGYASEGTIKSMKEGTIYNLVTGFEKSFNGAFAKEFHEITDVLTDEKVNIGGFELKITYHEENIEIEFPQIGCVYTHMLGHDCHSIVAGKEHANAIIAQLKCYKEKGYNLVLSSHYTPETLKDVDTKIDYLENLKLLAQESKDMIEFENKVKEQYPEYSGLNYLDMTAGFFFPQK
;
A
#
# COMPACT_ATOMS: atom_id res chain seq x y z
N MET A 1 -35.66 -26.35 18.45
CA MET A 1 -35.50 -25.10 17.65
C MET A 1 -34.43 -24.17 18.23
N PHE A 2 -34.47 -23.69 19.51
CA PHE A 2 -33.43 -22.85 20.08
C PHE A 2 -32.04 -23.54 20.15
N ILE A 3 -31.97 -24.79 20.63
CA ILE A 3 -30.73 -25.57 20.75
C ILE A 3 -30.10 -25.87 19.38
N GLU A 4 -30.90 -25.94 18.33
CA GLU A 4 -30.41 -26.20 16.97
C GLU A 4 -29.83 -24.93 16.32
N ILE A 5 -30.37 -23.77 16.69
CA ILE A 5 -29.84 -22.44 16.28
C ILE A 5 -28.52 -22.19 17.00
N GLU A 6 -28.40 -22.46 18.28
CA GLU A 6 -27.14 -22.33 19.02
C GLU A 6 -26.05 -23.25 18.50
N LYS A 7 -26.37 -24.49 18.13
CA LYS A 7 -25.40 -25.40 17.50
C LYS A 7 -24.97 -24.92 16.13
N LYS A 8 -25.86 -24.40 15.29
CA LYS A 8 -25.53 -23.83 14.00
C LYS A 8 -24.67 -22.58 14.15
N VAL A 9 -24.97 -21.70 15.09
CA VAL A 9 -24.18 -20.52 15.39
C VAL A 9 -22.79 -20.91 15.92
N ALA A 10 -22.71 -21.89 16.82
CA ALA A 10 -21.44 -22.42 17.32
C ALA A 10 -20.58 -23.06 16.21
N THR A 11 -21.22 -23.79 15.27
CA THR A 11 -20.55 -24.38 14.11
C THR A 11 -20.06 -23.29 13.14
N LEU A 12 -20.88 -22.28 12.83
CA LEU A 12 -20.51 -21.12 12.03
C LEU A 12 -19.37 -20.32 12.68
N VAL A 13 -19.42 -20.11 13.98
CA VAL A 13 -18.34 -19.43 14.72
C VAL A 13 -17.07 -20.28 14.76
N GLN A 14 -17.18 -21.61 14.79
CA GLN A 14 -16.03 -22.52 14.68
C GLN A 14 -15.49 -22.59 13.26
N GLU A 15 -16.35 -22.55 12.24
CA GLU A 15 -15.94 -22.44 10.83
C GLU A 15 -15.30 -21.07 10.54
N MET A 16 -15.85 -19.98 11.04
CA MET A 16 -15.23 -18.64 10.98
C MET A 16 -13.89 -18.56 11.74
N LYS A 17 -13.70 -19.33 12.82
CA LYS A 17 -12.41 -19.44 13.52
C LYS A 17 -11.40 -20.36 12.81
N LYS A 18 -11.85 -21.15 11.83
CA LYS A 18 -11.01 -22.11 11.11
C LYS A 18 -10.29 -21.53 9.89
N GLU A 19 -10.58 -20.31 9.50
CA GLU A 19 -10.03 -19.64 8.33
C GLU A 19 -9.03 -18.51 8.61
N TYR A 20 -8.43 -18.46 9.81
CA TYR A 20 -7.09 -17.88 9.89
C TYR A 20 -6.09 -19.00 9.51
N ILE A 21 -6.03 -19.34 8.23
CA ILE A 21 -4.90 -20.06 7.68
C ILE A 21 -3.71 -19.14 7.96
N GLU A 22 -2.82 -19.52 8.87
CA GLU A 22 -1.49 -18.93 8.93
C GLU A 22 -0.90 -19.12 7.54
N MET A 23 -0.94 -18.05 6.73
CA MET A 23 -0.31 -18.10 5.40
C MET A 23 1.16 -18.34 5.61
N GLU A 24 1.67 -19.45 5.10
CA GLU A 24 3.09 -19.74 5.13
C GLU A 24 3.82 -18.67 4.31
N ILE A 25 4.61 -17.85 4.99
CA ILE A 25 5.38 -16.77 4.37
C ILE A 25 6.81 -17.26 4.22
N LEU A 26 7.25 -17.43 2.98
CA LEU A 26 8.66 -17.68 2.70
C LEU A 26 9.40 -16.34 2.64
N LYS A 27 10.42 -16.18 3.48
CA LYS A 27 11.26 -14.97 3.53
C LYS A 27 12.57 -15.19 2.81
N VAL A 28 12.93 -14.24 1.94
CA VAL A 28 14.20 -14.21 1.20
C VAL A 28 14.89 -12.90 1.52
N ASN A 29 16.07 -12.99 2.15
CA ASN A 29 16.92 -11.83 2.37
C ASN A 29 17.71 -11.54 1.10
N LEU A 30 17.69 -10.29 0.66
CA LEU A 30 18.50 -9.77 -0.42
C LEU A 30 19.71 -8.99 0.16
N GLY A 31 20.33 -8.12 -0.60
CA GLY A 31 21.47 -7.35 -0.10
C GLY A 31 21.06 -6.20 0.82
N LYS A 32 20.07 -5.44 0.41
CA LYS A 32 19.50 -4.29 1.12
C LYS A 32 18.13 -4.59 1.68
N GLY A 33 17.24 -5.06 0.83
CA GLY A 33 15.87 -5.38 1.16
C GLY A 33 15.65 -6.86 1.45
N SER A 34 14.38 -7.21 1.53
CA SER A 34 13.93 -8.60 1.70
C SER A 34 12.63 -8.81 0.92
N ILE A 35 12.35 -10.07 0.61
CA ILE A 35 11.11 -10.49 -0.05
C ILE A 35 10.33 -11.37 0.92
N ASP A 36 9.06 -11.02 1.15
CA ASP A 36 8.08 -11.92 1.75
C ASP A 36 7.22 -12.52 0.63
N ILE A 37 7.14 -13.85 0.54
CA ILE A 37 6.39 -14.55 -0.50
C ILE A 37 5.17 -15.21 0.13
N TYR A 38 4.00 -14.79 -0.31
CA TYR A 38 2.70 -15.34 0.08
C TYR A 38 2.20 -16.27 -1.02
N ASN A 39 1.79 -17.49 -0.65
CA ASN A 39 1.30 -18.50 -1.60
C ASN A 39 -0.23 -18.57 -1.59
N PHE A 40 -0.86 -18.13 -2.67
CA PHE A 40 -2.31 -18.20 -2.88
C PHE A 40 -2.71 -19.31 -3.88
N GLY A 41 -1.92 -20.39 -3.96
CA GLY A 41 -2.16 -21.49 -4.87
C GLY A 41 -1.56 -21.25 -6.26
N GLU A 42 -2.38 -20.86 -7.24
CA GLU A 42 -1.90 -20.62 -8.61
C GLU A 42 -1.12 -19.29 -8.74
N ILE A 43 -1.29 -18.38 -7.80
CA ILE A 43 -0.60 -17.09 -7.77
C ILE A 43 0.21 -17.00 -6.48
N LYS A 44 1.45 -16.54 -6.61
CA LYS A 44 2.26 -16.07 -5.49
C LYS A 44 2.33 -14.55 -5.54
N LEU A 45 2.28 -13.94 -4.37
CA LEU A 45 2.54 -12.52 -4.17
C LEU A 45 3.90 -12.36 -3.49
N HIS A 46 4.83 -11.67 -4.14
CA HIS A 46 6.11 -11.30 -3.56
C HIS A 46 6.04 -9.84 -3.16
N CYS A 47 6.31 -9.56 -1.90
CA CYS A 47 6.37 -8.22 -1.34
C CYS A 47 7.84 -7.86 -1.12
N TYR A 48 8.37 -6.97 -1.93
CA TYR A 48 9.73 -6.46 -1.78
C TYR A 48 9.73 -5.30 -0.80
N LYS A 49 10.33 -5.52 0.36
CA LYS A 49 10.59 -4.52 1.39
C LYS A 49 11.95 -3.92 1.15
N THR A 50 12.01 -2.67 0.84
CA THR A 50 13.25 -1.99 0.44
C THR A 50 14.23 -1.80 1.60
N ASN A 51 13.71 -1.66 2.83
CA ASN A 51 14.47 -1.22 4.02
C ASN A 51 15.21 0.11 3.80
N ASP A 52 14.69 0.96 2.92
CA ASP A 52 15.20 2.30 2.68
C ASP A 52 14.61 3.32 3.67
N LEU A 53 14.94 4.61 3.49
CA LEU A 53 14.51 5.67 4.38
C LEU A 53 13.00 5.97 4.31
N MET A 54 12.31 5.47 3.29
CA MET A 54 10.88 5.69 3.07
C MET A 54 10.06 4.43 3.43
N ASN A 55 10.72 3.31 3.70
CA ASN A 55 10.09 2.00 3.87
C ASN A 55 9.19 1.63 2.69
N ASP A 56 9.70 1.87 1.46
CA ASP A 56 8.97 1.56 0.25
C ASP A 56 8.71 0.07 0.10
N GLU A 57 7.58 -0.27 -0.50
CA GLU A 57 7.25 -1.62 -0.89
C GLU A 57 6.84 -1.69 -2.37
N SER A 58 7.27 -2.77 -3.02
CA SER A 58 6.91 -3.10 -4.40
C SER A 58 6.43 -4.53 -4.47
N TYR A 59 5.55 -4.84 -5.40
CA TYR A 59 4.88 -6.13 -5.46
C TYR A 59 5.12 -6.83 -6.78
N ILE A 60 5.21 -8.16 -6.73
CA ILE A 60 5.28 -9.01 -7.90
C ILE A 60 4.20 -10.08 -7.75
N LEU A 61 3.26 -10.12 -8.67
CA LEU A 61 2.37 -11.25 -8.81
C LEU A 61 3.03 -12.25 -9.77
N GLU A 62 3.16 -13.50 -9.31
CA GLU A 62 3.75 -14.60 -10.06
C GLU A 62 2.69 -15.67 -10.30
N ASN A 63 2.44 -16.03 -11.57
CA ASN A 63 1.73 -17.24 -11.94
C ASN A 63 2.69 -18.27 -12.59
N LYS A 64 2.17 -19.31 -13.19
CA LYS A 64 2.99 -20.38 -13.79
C LYS A 64 4.02 -19.86 -14.81
N GLU A 65 3.67 -18.85 -15.61
CA GLU A 65 4.46 -18.41 -16.76
C GLU A 65 4.90 -16.94 -16.67
N ASN A 66 4.14 -16.12 -15.95
CA ASN A 66 4.22 -14.67 -16.02
C ASN A 66 4.47 -14.01 -14.67
N LEU A 67 5.03 -12.80 -14.73
CA LEU A 67 5.15 -11.84 -13.65
C LEU A 67 4.43 -10.55 -14.02
N LEU A 68 3.65 -10.00 -13.08
CA LEU A 68 3.13 -8.64 -13.13
C LEU A 68 3.74 -7.85 -11.97
N LEU A 69 4.33 -6.71 -12.26
CA LEU A 69 4.97 -5.84 -11.27
C LEU A 69 4.03 -4.70 -10.91
N VAL A 70 3.97 -4.35 -9.62
CA VAL A 70 3.13 -3.26 -9.11
C VAL A 70 3.99 -2.38 -8.22
N GLU A 71 4.09 -1.11 -8.56
CA GLU A 71 4.96 -0.11 -7.96
C GLU A 71 6.45 -0.49 -8.01
N PHE A 72 7.32 0.50 -7.85
CA PHE A 72 8.75 0.30 -7.93
C PHE A 72 9.46 0.97 -6.75
N PRO A 73 10.62 0.44 -6.31
CA PRO A 73 11.43 1.09 -5.30
C PRO A 73 11.95 2.43 -5.81
N ALA A 74 12.13 3.38 -4.88
CA ALA A 74 12.49 4.75 -5.21
C ALA A 74 14.00 5.02 -5.26
N PHE A 75 14.84 4.16 -4.67
CA PHE A 75 16.29 4.37 -4.62
C PHE A 75 17.02 3.49 -5.63
N TYR A 76 18.04 4.03 -6.31
CA TYR A 76 18.79 3.30 -7.36
C TYR A 76 19.35 1.95 -6.90
N ASP A 77 19.89 1.89 -5.69
CA ASP A 77 20.45 0.64 -5.15
C ASP A 77 19.36 -0.43 -4.95
N ASN A 78 18.15 -0.03 -4.56
CA ASN A 78 17.00 -0.92 -4.42
C ASN A 78 16.44 -1.32 -5.79
N LEU A 79 16.48 -0.42 -6.77
CA LEU A 79 16.09 -0.72 -8.15
C LEU A 79 16.97 -1.81 -8.77
N GLU A 80 18.30 -1.71 -8.59
CA GLU A 80 19.25 -2.72 -9.07
C GLU A 80 19.00 -4.10 -8.44
N GLU A 81 18.76 -4.11 -7.11
CA GLU A 81 18.45 -5.33 -6.38
C GLU A 81 17.11 -5.95 -6.82
N PHE A 82 16.07 -5.11 -6.97
CA PHE A 82 14.75 -5.53 -7.42
C PHE A 82 14.79 -6.11 -8.84
N GLU A 83 15.45 -5.43 -9.78
CA GLU A 83 15.62 -5.92 -11.16
C GLU A 83 16.32 -7.27 -11.19
N LYS A 84 17.40 -7.43 -10.42
CA LYS A 84 18.13 -8.71 -10.32
C LYS A 84 17.25 -9.82 -9.79
N TYR A 85 16.44 -9.54 -8.76
CA TYR A 85 15.50 -10.51 -8.21
C TYR A 85 14.44 -10.92 -9.23
N VAL A 86 13.77 -9.95 -9.85
CA VAL A 86 12.73 -10.16 -10.87
C VAL A 86 13.26 -11.00 -12.03
N LYS A 87 14.42 -10.65 -12.58
CA LYS A 87 15.08 -11.42 -13.65
C LYS A 87 15.46 -12.84 -13.22
N GLY A 88 15.82 -13.02 -11.95
CA GLY A 88 16.16 -14.32 -11.35
C GLY A 88 14.99 -15.30 -11.28
N LEU A 89 13.73 -14.83 -11.34
CA LEU A 89 12.54 -15.67 -11.39
C LEU A 89 12.35 -16.39 -12.74
N ASN A 90 13.07 -15.97 -13.79
CA ASN A 90 13.10 -16.59 -15.12
C ASN A 90 11.70 -16.81 -15.75
N LYS A 91 10.83 -15.81 -15.62
CA LYS A 91 9.47 -15.80 -16.21
C LYS A 91 9.24 -14.58 -17.07
N ASN A 92 8.17 -14.58 -17.87
CA ASN A 92 7.81 -13.45 -18.70
C ASN A 92 7.30 -12.30 -17.82
N ILE A 93 7.85 -11.10 -17.97
CA ILE A 93 7.32 -9.91 -17.32
C ILE A 93 6.29 -9.31 -18.26
N VAL A 94 4.99 -9.45 -17.92
CA VAL A 94 3.88 -9.05 -18.79
C VAL A 94 3.46 -7.60 -18.63
N GLY A 95 3.90 -6.93 -17.57
CA GLY A 95 3.60 -5.52 -17.35
C GLY A 95 4.12 -4.99 -16.03
N LYS A 96 4.11 -3.66 -15.95
CA LYS A 96 4.38 -2.84 -14.76
C LYS A 96 3.16 -1.95 -14.55
N VAL A 97 2.52 -1.98 -13.39
CA VAL A 97 1.35 -1.16 -13.07
C VAL A 97 1.74 -0.13 -12.02
N PHE A 98 1.39 1.12 -12.28
CA PHE A 98 1.73 2.25 -11.42
C PHE A 98 0.48 2.98 -10.93
N SER A 99 0.49 3.27 -9.65
CA SER A 99 -0.45 4.16 -8.98
C SER A 99 0.28 5.41 -8.49
N ASP A 100 1.27 5.21 -7.61
CA ASP A 100 1.91 6.30 -6.85
C ASP A 100 3.43 6.36 -7.03
N HIS A 101 4.11 5.23 -7.32
CA HIS A 101 5.57 5.13 -7.44
C HIS A 101 6.05 4.73 -8.85
N PRO A 102 5.85 5.58 -9.87
CA PRO A 102 6.26 5.30 -11.26
C PRO A 102 7.72 5.65 -11.54
N ASN A 103 8.51 6.04 -10.54
CA ASN A 103 9.94 6.33 -10.70
C ASN A 103 10.77 5.05 -10.82
N GLY A 104 12.05 5.18 -11.21
CA GLY A 104 12.92 4.03 -11.48
C GLY A 104 12.91 3.56 -12.92
N GLY A 105 12.57 4.44 -13.87
CA GLY A 105 12.48 4.13 -15.31
C GLY A 105 13.79 3.74 -15.99
N THR A 106 14.88 3.61 -15.25
CA THR A 106 16.17 3.15 -15.75
C THR A 106 16.26 1.64 -15.91
N ILE A 107 15.36 0.87 -15.27
CA ILE A 107 15.33 -0.60 -15.32
C ILE A 107 14.09 -1.11 -16.08
N LEU A 108 14.15 -2.33 -16.60
CA LEU A 108 13.04 -3.02 -17.29
C LEU A 108 12.34 -2.15 -18.34
N GLN A 109 13.12 -1.39 -19.14
CA GLN A 109 12.61 -0.40 -20.10
C GLN A 109 11.76 -1.03 -21.21
N ASP A 110 12.05 -2.26 -21.62
CA ASP A 110 11.32 -2.98 -22.68
C ASP A 110 9.97 -3.57 -22.20
N VAL A 111 9.65 -3.45 -20.91
CA VAL A 111 8.41 -3.96 -20.33
C VAL A 111 7.33 -2.88 -20.37
N LYS A 112 6.14 -3.25 -20.84
CA LYS A 112 4.97 -2.36 -20.89
C LYS A 112 4.63 -1.74 -19.53
N GLY A 113 4.39 -0.43 -19.51
CA GLY A 113 3.96 0.32 -18.35
C GLY A 113 2.47 0.67 -18.45
N TYR A 114 1.73 0.44 -17.38
CA TYR A 114 0.30 0.70 -17.25
C TYR A 114 0.05 1.72 -16.14
N ALA A 115 -0.72 2.76 -16.41
CA ALA A 115 -1.15 3.74 -15.42
C ALA A 115 -2.48 4.39 -15.83
N SER A 116 -3.18 5.05 -14.90
CA SER A 116 -4.34 5.87 -15.22
C SER A 116 -3.96 7.21 -15.85
N GLU A 117 -4.92 7.89 -16.49
CA GLU A 117 -4.73 9.27 -16.95
C GLU A 117 -4.37 10.21 -15.78
N GLY A 118 -4.97 10.00 -14.60
CA GLY A 118 -4.69 10.76 -13.38
C GLY A 118 -3.23 10.59 -12.93
N THR A 119 -2.75 9.35 -12.85
CA THR A 119 -1.35 9.04 -12.54
C THR A 119 -0.40 9.68 -13.55
N ILE A 120 -0.68 9.55 -14.86
CA ILE A 120 0.13 10.14 -15.94
C ILE A 120 0.19 11.67 -15.83
N LYS A 121 -0.92 12.31 -15.49
CA LYS A 121 -0.95 13.75 -15.25
C LYS A 121 -0.12 14.12 -14.02
N SER A 122 -0.26 13.37 -12.93
CA SER A 122 0.50 13.60 -11.70
C SER A 122 2.01 13.41 -11.88
N MET A 123 2.44 12.49 -12.77
CA MET A 123 3.85 12.33 -13.17
C MET A 123 4.42 13.55 -13.92
N LYS A 124 3.57 14.36 -14.56
CA LYS A 124 4.00 15.52 -15.38
C LYS A 124 3.97 16.82 -14.61
N GLU A 125 2.93 17.06 -13.82
CA GLU A 125 2.66 18.37 -13.20
C GLU A 125 1.93 18.29 -11.84
N GLY A 126 1.66 17.07 -11.33
CA GLY A 126 0.91 16.83 -10.09
C GLY A 126 1.79 16.49 -8.89
N THR A 127 1.17 15.78 -7.94
CA THR A 127 1.81 15.40 -6.66
C THR A 127 3.04 14.53 -6.87
N ILE A 128 2.98 13.53 -7.76
CA ILE A 128 4.10 12.62 -8.02
C ILE A 128 5.32 13.40 -8.54
N TYR A 129 5.12 14.29 -9.54
CA TYR A 129 6.21 15.11 -10.08
C TYR A 129 6.89 15.95 -9.00
N ASN A 130 6.09 16.61 -8.16
CA ASN A 130 6.60 17.49 -7.11
C ASN A 130 7.38 16.73 -6.04
N LEU A 131 6.86 15.56 -5.61
CA LEU A 131 7.50 14.71 -4.62
C LEU A 131 8.83 14.14 -5.15
N VAL A 132 8.84 13.56 -6.34
CA VAL A 132 10.05 12.98 -6.94
C VAL A 132 11.12 14.06 -7.14
N THR A 133 10.75 15.26 -7.61
CA THR A 133 11.69 16.39 -7.77
C THR A 133 12.24 16.87 -6.42
N GLY A 134 11.42 16.87 -5.37
CA GLY A 134 11.83 17.24 -4.02
C GLY A 134 12.78 16.21 -3.40
N PHE A 135 12.45 14.94 -3.52
CA PHE A 135 13.23 13.83 -2.96
C PHE A 135 14.57 13.63 -3.68
N GLU A 136 14.63 13.79 -5.00
CA GLU A 136 15.90 13.76 -5.74
C GLU A 136 16.91 14.74 -5.14
N LYS A 137 16.48 15.94 -4.80
CA LYS A 137 17.33 16.95 -4.16
C LYS A 137 17.65 16.58 -2.71
N SER A 138 16.67 16.12 -1.95
CA SER A 138 16.83 15.81 -0.52
C SER A 138 17.75 14.63 -0.27
N PHE A 139 17.75 13.64 -1.16
CA PHE A 139 18.57 12.44 -1.08
C PHE A 139 19.85 12.47 -1.92
N ASN A 140 20.29 13.67 -2.35
CA ASN A 140 21.58 13.88 -3.05
C ASN A 140 21.81 12.94 -4.24
N GLY A 141 20.79 12.71 -5.06
CA GLY A 141 20.85 11.87 -6.24
C GLY A 141 20.83 10.35 -5.99
N ALA A 142 20.59 9.89 -4.75
CA ALA A 142 20.34 8.48 -4.48
C ALA A 142 18.91 8.05 -4.86
N PHE A 143 17.99 9.00 -4.91
CA PHE A 143 16.60 8.81 -5.30
C PHE A 143 16.45 8.87 -6.82
N ALA A 144 15.75 7.90 -7.41
CA ALA A 144 15.54 7.81 -8.84
C ALA A 144 14.48 8.82 -9.30
N LYS A 145 14.85 9.68 -10.24
CA LYS A 145 14.00 10.73 -10.80
C LYS A 145 13.38 10.38 -12.16
N GLU A 146 13.92 9.37 -12.81
CA GLU A 146 13.43 8.93 -14.10
C GLU A 146 12.13 8.17 -13.93
N PHE A 147 11.07 8.62 -14.59
CA PHE A 147 9.80 7.89 -14.63
C PHE A 147 9.85 6.75 -15.65
N HIS A 148 9.15 5.67 -15.33
CA HIS A 148 8.86 4.62 -16.29
C HIS A 148 8.02 5.16 -17.46
N GLU A 149 8.27 4.66 -18.66
CA GLU A 149 7.40 4.92 -19.80
C GLU A 149 6.05 4.21 -19.58
N ILE A 150 4.97 4.97 -19.76
CA ILE A 150 3.61 4.43 -19.76
C ILE A 150 3.19 4.21 -21.20
N THR A 151 3.05 2.94 -21.57
CA THR A 151 2.71 2.52 -22.94
C THR A 151 1.21 2.28 -23.11
N ASP A 152 0.52 1.92 -22.03
CA ASP A 152 -0.89 1.54 -22.06
C ASP A 152 -1.65 2.29 -20.94
N VAL A 153 -2.68 3.03 -21.30
CA VAL A 153 -3.51 3.78 -20.34
C VAL A 153 -4.63 2.89 -19.83
N LEU A 154 -4.73 2.77 -18.51
CA LEU A 154 -5.84 2.06 -17.86
C LEU A 154 -7.10 2.94 -17.89
N THR A 155 -8.19 2.40 -18.46
CA THR A 155 -9.49 3.08 -18.58
C THR A 155 -10.65 2.21 -18.11
N ASP A 156 -10.48 0.91 -18.09
CA ASP A 156 -11.52 -0.05 -17.72
C ASP A 156 -11.43 -0.41 -16.23
N GLU A 157 -12.60 -0.57 -15.58
CA GLU A 157 -12.65 -1.01 -14.18
C GLU A 157 -12.11 -2.44 -13.97
N LYS A 158 -12.13 -3.27 -15.00
CA LYS A 158 -11.64 -4.65 -14.96
C LYS A 158 -10.67 -4.87 -16.09
N VAL A 159 -9.45 -5.25 -15.74
CA VAL A 159 -8.35 -5.46 -16.67
C VAL A 159 -7.73 -6.83 -16.43
N ASN A 160 -7.31 -7.52 -17.50
CA ASN A 160 -6.50 -8.73 -17.40
C ASN A 160 -5.16 -8.49 -18.09
N ILE A 161 -4.07 -8.64 -17.34
CA ILE A 161 -2.71 -8.47 -17.85
C ILE A 161 -1.96 -9.78 -17.63
N GLY A 162 -1.74 -10.55 -18.69
CA GLY A 162 -0.97 -11.80 -18.63
C GLY A 162 -1.56 -12.89 -17.73
N GLY A 163 -2.87 -12.89 -17.54
CA GLY A 163 -3.58 -13.83 -16.66
C GLY A 163 -3.84 -13.31 -15.24
N PHE A 164 -3.37 -12.12 -14.93
CA PHE A 164 -3.68 -11.44 -13.65
C PHE A 164 -4.90 -10.55 -13.81
N GLU A 165 -5.94 -10.80 -13.01
CA GLU A 165 -7.17 -10.01 -12.99
C GLU A 165 -7.00 -8.84 -12.01
N LEU A 166 -7.23 -7.63 -12.49
CA LEU A 166 -7.22 -6.40 -11.71
C LEU A 166 -8.59 -5.77 -11.77
N LYS A 167 -9.07 -5.26 -10.63
CA LYS A 167 -10.21 -4.37 -10.57
C LYS A 167 -9.74 -3.03 -10.07
N ILE A 168 -9.93 -1.99 -10.88
CA ILE A 168 -9.38 -0.66 -10.67
C ILE A 168 -10.45 0.30 -10.17
N THR A 169 -10.13 1.02 -9.10
CA THR A 169 -10.87 2.21 -8.68
C THR A 169 -10.02 3.43 -9.01
N TYR A 170 -10.57 4.33 -9.82
CA TYR A 170 -9.84 5.53 -10.26
C TYR A 170 -10.06 6.68 -9.29
N HIS A 171 -8.98 7.38 -8.95
CA HIS A 171 -8.95 8.63 -8.20
C HIS A 171 -8.37 9.74 -9.08
N GLU A 172 -8.31 10.97 -8.56
CA GLU A 172 -7.84 12.13 -9.34
C GLU A 172 -6.40 12.00 -9.81
N GLU A 173 -5.49 11.49 -8.97
CA GLU A 173 -4.05 11.39 -9.27
C GLU A 173 -3.48 9.97 -9.16
N ASN A 174 -4.28 8.98 -8.71
CA ASN A 174 -3.83 7.60 -8.51
C ASN A 174 -4.95 6.58 -8.73
N ILE A 175 -4.66 5.30 -8.45
CA ILE A 175 -5.61 4.20 -8.51
C ILE A 175 -5.51 3.32 -7.26
N GLU A 176 -6.63 2.73 -6.86
CA GLU A 176 -6.69 1.56 -5.98
C GLU A 176 -6.84 0.31 -6.84
N ILE A 177 -6.16 -0.78 -6.48
CA ILE A 177 -6.15 -2.01 -7.27
C ILE A 177 -6.61 -3.18 -6.40
N GLU A 178 -7.76 -3.77 -6.72
CA GLU A 178 -8.14 -5.08 -6.18
C GLU A 178 -7.51 -6.20 -7.04
N PHE A 179 -7.00 -7.25 -6.39
CA PHE A 179 -6.51 -8.49 -7.00
C PHE A 179 -7.45 -9.64 -6.63
N PRO A 180 -8.56 -9.86 -7.37
CA PRO A 180 -9.62 -10.79 -6.98
C PRO A 180 -9.14 -12.23 -6.80
N GLN A 181 -8.18 -12.66 -7.60
CA GLN A 181 -7.65 -14.02 -7.59
C GLN A 181 -6.92 -14.39 -6.28
N ILE A 182 -6.42 -13.40 -5.57
CA ILE A 182 -5.70 -13.57 -4.29
C ILE A 182 -6.40 -12.89 -3.12
N GLY A 183 -7.55 -12.23 -3.38
CA GLY A 183 -8.32 -11.52 -2.36
C GLY A 183 -7.53 -10.41 -1.66
N CYS A 184 -6.69 -9.67 -2.39
CA CYS A 184 -5.90 -8.56 -1.86
C CYS A 184 -6.34 -7.23 -2.49
N VAL A 185 -6.06 -6.14 -1.80
CA VAL A 185 -6.23 -4.78 -2.32
C VAL A 185 -4.93 -3.99 -2.11
N TYR A 186 -4.53 -3.20 -3.12
CA TYR A 186 -3.47 -2.22 -3.01
C TYR A 186 -4.07 -0.83 -2.84
N THR A 187 -3.55 -0.10 -1.86
CA THR A 187 -3.83 1.32 -1.60
C THR A 187 -2.58 2.01 -1.09
N HIS A 188 -2.50 3.35 -1.19
CA HIS A 188 -1.31 4.09 -0.76
C HIS A 188 -1.39 4.49 0.73
N MET A 189 -0.25 4.43 1.45
CA MET A 189 -0.08 5.00 2.80
C MET A 189 -0.95 4.38 3.90
N LEU A 190 -1.06 3.04 3.93
CA LEU A 190 -1.67 2.34 5.06
C LEU A 190 -0.60 1.71 5.97
N GLY A 191 -0.38 2.22 7.15
CA GLY A 191 0.46 1.61 8.18
C GLY A 191 -0.29 1.63 9.50
N HIS A 192 -0.49 0.47 10.15
CA HIS A 192 -1.24 0.41 11.40
C HIS A 192 -0.48 0.98 12.60
N ASP A 193 0.85 0.94 12.56
CA ASP A 193 1.80 1.43 13.58
C ASP A 193 2.54 2.70 13.14
N CYS A 194 1.93 3.44 12.21
CA CYS A 194 2.48 4.68 11.68
C CYS A 194 1.44 5.79 11.75
N HIS A 195 1.88 7.00 12.16
CA HIS A 195 1.08 8.19 12.01
C HIS A 195 0.81 8.46 10.53
N SER A 196 -0.44 8.76 10.18
CA SER A 196 -0.83 9.07 8.80
C SER A 196 -1.03 10.57 8.62
N ILE A 197 -0.93 11.03 7.38
CA ILE A 197 -1.37 12.38 7.01
C ILE A 197 -2.90 12.38 6.96
N VAL A 198 -3.52 13.10 7.89
CA VAL A 198 -4.97 13.22 8.00
C VAL A 198 -5.37 14.70 7.90
N ALA A 199 -5.98 15.07 6.78
CA ALA A 199 -6.40 16.43 6.51
C ALA A 199 -7.72 16.80 7.24
N GLY A 200 -7.72 16.65 8.56
CA GLY A 200 -8.84 16.96 9.44
C GLY A 200 -9.87 15.83 9.56
N LYS A 201 -10.96 16.14 10.28
CA LYS A 201 -11.99 15.17 10.69
C LYS A 201 -12.68 14.47 9.51
N GLU A 202 -13.01 15.21 8.46
CA GLU A 202 -13.75 14.64 7.33
C GLU A 202 -12.87 13.66 6.53
N HIS A 203 -11.58 13.96 6.39
CA HIS A 203 -10.63 13.04 5.78
C HIS A 203 -10.44 11.78 6.64
N ALA A 204 -10.34 11.91 7.98
CA ALA A 204 -10.33 10.76 8.88
C ALA A 204 -11.57 9.86 8.68
N ASN A 205 -12.76 10.46 8.58
CA ASN A 205 -14.00 9.70 8.34
C ASN A 205 -13.99 8.98 6.99
N ALA A 206 -13.44 9.59 5.95
CA ALA A 206 -13.33 8.96 4.63
C ALA A 206 -12.38 7.75 4.66
N ILE A 207 -11.20 7.87 5.29
CA ILE A 207 -10.26 6.76 5.46
C ILE A 207 -10.90 5.63 6.28
N ILE A 208 -11.58 5.95 7.38
CA ILE A 208 -12.28 4.95 8.21
C ILE A 208 -13.36 4.22 7.40
N ALA A 209 -14.12 4.92 6.56
CA ALA A 209 -15.14 4.31 5.72
C ALA A 209 -14.51 3.36 4.68
N GLN A 210 -13.39 3.74 4.07
CA GLN A 210 -12.62 2.89 3.14
C GLN A 210 -12.12 1.62 3.86
N LEU A 211 -11.50 1.76 5.02
CA LEU A 211 -11.00 0.64 5.82
C LEU A 211 -12.12 -0.31 6.25
N LYS A 212 -13.29 0.21 6.63
CA LYS A 212 -14.48 -0.61 6.93
C LYS A 212 -14.95 -1.38 5.71
N CYS A 213 -14.94 -0.76 4.53
CA CYS A 213 -15.26 -1.45 3.27
C CYS A 213 -14.28 -2.61 2.98
N TYR A 214 -12.99 -2.46 3.27
CA TYR A 214 -12.01 -3.56 3.14
C TYR A 214 -12.34 -4.74 4.05
N LYS A 215 -12.78 -4.46 5.28
CA LYS A 215 -13.24 -5.50 6.21
C LYS A 215 -14.49 -6.22 5.73
N GLU A 216 -15.48 -5.47 5.21
CA GLU A 216 -16.71 -6.04 4.66
C GLU A 216 -16.44 -6.93 3.44
N LYS A 217 -15.48 -6.55 2.60
CA LYS A 217 -15.03 -7.35 1.46
C LYS A 217 -14.18 -8.57 1.86
N GLY A 218 -13.64 -8.59 3.07
CA GLY A 218 -12.89 -9.71 3.62
C GLY A 218 -11.56 -9.97 2.90
N TYR A 219 -10.80 -8.92 2.60
CA TYR A 219 -9.50 -9.09 1.94
C TYR A 219 -8.53 -9.91 2.80
N ASN A 220 -7.70 -10.71 2.15
CA ASN A 220 -6.62 -11.45 2.80
C ASN A 220 -5.51 -10.51 3.29
N LEU A 221 -5.14 -9.54 2.45
CA LEU A 221 -4.13 -8.52 2.75
C LEU A 221 -4.53 -7.18 2.13
N VAL A 222 -4.14 -6.11 2.83
CA VAL A 222 -4.10 -4.75 2.32
C VAL A 222 -2.65 -4.39 2.05
N LEU A 223 -2.34 -4.11 0.80
CA LEU A 223 -1.01 -3.78 0.30
C LEU A 223 -0.86 -2.26 0.25
N SER A 224 0.34 -1.76 0.53
CA SER A 224 0.64 -0.33 0.47
C SER A 224 2.00 -0.09 -0.18
N SER A 225 2.22 1.10 -0.73
CA SER A 225 3.56 1.48 -1.23
C SER A 225 4.59 1.66 -0.13
N HIS A 226 4.16 1.75 1.10
CA HIS A 226 5.00 1.89 2.28
C HIS A 226 4.50 0.93 3.34
N TYR A 227 5.40 0.42 4.17
CA TYR A 227 5.11 -0.51 5.26
C TYR A 227 4.71 -1.92 4.78
N THR A 228 4.81 -2.86 5.69
CA THR A 228 4.49 -4.27 5.47
C THR A 228 3.01 -4.47 5.10
N PRO A 229 2.68 -5.42 4.21
CA PRO A 229 1.30 -5.80 3.95
C PRO A 229 0.52 -6.07 5.23
N GLU A 230 -0.68 -5.54 5.31
CA GLU A 230 -1.49 -5.53 6.52
C GLU A 230 -2.64 -6.52 6.45
N THR A 231 -2.93 -7.15 7.58
CA THR A 231 -4.12 -7.99 7.79
C THR A 231 -5.33 -7.13 8.14
N LEU A 232 -6.53 -7.73 8.12
CA LEU A 232 -7.73 -7.02 8.59
C LEU A 232 -7.69 -6.67 10.09
N LYS A 233 -6.85 -7.35 10.88
CA LYS A 233 -6.62 -6.98 12.28
C LYS A 233 -5.83 -5.67 12.37
N ASP A 234 -4.85 -5.49 11.50
CA ASP A 234 -4.06 -4.25 11.42
C ASP A 234 -4.94 -3.09 10.94
N VAL A 235 -5.86 -3.37 10.00
CA VAL A 235 -6.90 -2.42 9.58
C VAL A 235 -7.79 -1.99 10.75
N ASP A 236 -8.17 -2.89 11.67
CA ASP A 236 -8.91 -2.54 12.89
C ASP A 236 -8.09 -1.59 13.77
N THR A 237 -6.83 -1.91 13.99
CA THR A 237 -5.91 -1.07 14.77
C THR A 237 -5.82 0.34 14.17
N LYS A 238 -5.76 0.45 12.83
CA LYS A 238 -5.74 1.75 12.15
C LYS A 238 -7.05 2.52 12.27
N ILE A 239 -8.19 1.84 12.20
CA ILE A 239 -9.50 2.46 12.42
C ILE A 239 -9.56 3.04 13.84
N ASP A 240 -9.16 2.26 14.85
CA ASP A 240 -9.17 2.70 16.25
C ASP A 240 -8.24 3.90 16.46
N TYR A 241 -7.06 3.91 15.84
CA TYR A 241 -6.15 5.05 15.83
C TYR A 241 -6.80 6.31 15.25
N LEU A 242 -7.44 6.22 14.08
CA LEU A 242 -8.08 7.35 13.42
C LEU A 242 -9.30 7.90 14.21
N GLU A 243 -10.10 6.99 14.80
CA GLU A 243 -11.20 7.40 15.68
C GLU A 243 -10.66 8.16 16.91
N ASN A 244 -9.56 7.68 17.48
CA ASN A 244 -8.92 8.30 18.63
C ASN A 244 -8.25 9.64 18.30
N LEU A 245 -7.62 9.77 17.14
CA LEU A 245 -7.11 11.07 16.66
C LEU A 245 -8.20 12.15 16.67
N LYS A 246 -9.42 11.80 16.20
CA LYS A 246 -10.55 12.75 16.19
C LYS A 246 -10.97 13.16 17.61
N LEU A 247 -10.96 12.22 18.57
CA LEU A 247 -11.27 12.49 19.97
C LEU A 247 -10.21 13.38 20.60
N LEU A 248 -8.92 13.05 20.44
CA LEU A 248 -7.81 13.83 20.98
C LEU A 248 -7.80 15.27 20.41
N ALA A 249 -8.12 15.42 19.11
CA ALA A 249 -8.24 16.75 18.52
C ALA A 249 -9.38 17.58 19.14
N GLN A 250 -10.53 16.95 19.45
CA GLN A 250 -11.65 17.63 20.12
C GLN A 250 -11.33 18.02 21.57
N GLU A 251 -10.49 17.24 22.26
CA GLU A 251 -10.10 17.44 23.65
C GLU A 251 -8.89 18.36 23.83
N SER A 252 -8.27 18.81 22.74
CA SER A 252 -7.08 19.65 22.74
C SER A 252 -7.42 21.09 22.41
N LYS A 253 -6.79 22.03 23.12
CA LYS A 253 -6.99 23.46 22.90
C LYS A 253 -6.17 24.03 21.75
N ASP A 254 -5.05 23.36 21.41
CA ASP A 254 -4.13 23.77 20.37
C ASP A 254 -3.35 22.57 19.78
N MET A 255 -2.60 22.83 18.72
CA MET A 255 -1.79 21.85 18.00
C MET A 255 -0.77 21.15 18.90
N ILE A 256 -0.11 21.92 19.80
CA ILE A 256 0.94 21.37 20.68
C ILE A 256 0.35 20.38 21.69
N GLU A 257 -0.80 20.71 22.29
CA GLU A 257 -1.48 19.81 23.22
C GLU A 257 -1.95 18.55 22.51
N PHE A 258 -2.48 18.68 21.29
CA PHE A 258 -2.89 17.55 20.48
C PHE A 258 -1.72 16.59 20.17
N GLU A 259 -0.62 17.13 19.64
CA GLU A 259 0.57 16.31 19.33
C GLU A 259 1.11 15.58 20.58
N ASN A 260 1.18 16.28 21.72
CA ASN A 260 1.67 15.67 22.96
C ASN A 260 0.78 14.51 23.41
N LYS A 261 -0.54 14.66 23.36
CA LYS A 261 -1.50 13.60 23.70
C LYS A 261 -1.37 12.40 22.77
N VAL A 262 -1.22 12.65 21.46
CA VAL A 262 -1.04 11.58 20.48
C VAL A 262 0.28 10.85 20.71
N LYS A 263 1.38 11.55 20.92
CA LYS A 263 2.70 10.95 21.21
C LYS A 263 2.72 10.17 22.53
N GLU A 264 1.98 10.63 23.54
CA GLU A 264 1.84 9.90 24.81
C GLU A 264 1.04 8.60 24.64
N GLN A 265 0.01 8.62 23.82
CA GLN A 265 -0.86 7.46 23.61
C GLN A 265 -0.29 6.45 22.62
N TYR A 266 0.52 6.88 21.66
CA TYR A 266 1.14 6.07 20.61
C TYR A 266 2.67 6.27 20.55
N PRO A 267 3.40 6.00 21.65
CA PRO A 267 4.82 6.33 21.74
C PRO A 267 5.72 5.55 20.77
N GLU A 268 5.24 4.36 20.34
CA GLU A 268 6.00 3.48 19.46
C GLU A 268 5.68 3.67 17.96
N TYR A 269 4.70 4.56 17.64
CA TYR A 269 4.33 4.79 16.24
C TYR A 269 5.42 5.57 15.49
N SER A 270 5.75 5.09 14.29
CA SER A 270 6.61 5.80 13.34
C SER A 270 5.89 6.99 12.69
N GLY A 271 6.56 7.77 11.85
CA GLY A 271 5.93 8.83 11.06
C GLY A 271 5.57 10.09 11.84
N LEU A 272 6.39 10.53 12.80
CA LEU A 272 6.16 11.77 13.56
C LEU A 272 6.01 13.01 12.67
N ASN A 273 6.72 13.05 11.53
CA ASN A 273 6.56 14.09 10.51
C ASN A 273 5.14 14.11 9.91
N TYR A 274 4.47 12.98 9.80
CA TYR A 274 3.08 12.90 9.36
C TYR A 274 2.11 13.39 10.45
N LEU A 275 2.44 13.14 11.72
CA LEU A 275 1.68 13.68 12.84
C LEU A 275 1.73 15.21 12.85
N ASP A 276 2.91 15.81 12.65
CA ASP A 276 3.08 17.27 12.59
C ASP A 276 2.21 17.88 11.48
N MET A 277 2.17 17.24 10.29
CA MET A 277 1.29 17.66 9.19
C MET A 277 -0.19 17.53 9.57
N THR A 278 -0.57 16.41 10.16
CA THR A 278 -1.94 16.14 10.62
C THR A 278 -2.37 17.17 11.66
N ALA A 279 -1.51 17.49 12.62
CA ALA A 279 -1.80 18.48 13.63
C ALA A 279 -2.07 19.87 13.01
N GLY A 280 -1.29 20.26 11.98
CA GLY A 280 -1.53 21.48 11.22
C GLY A 280 -2.90 21.53 10.53
N PHE A 281 -3.41 20.39 10.05
CA PHE A 281 -4.75 20.31 9.44
C PHE A 281 -5.89 20.37 10.47
N PHE A 282 -5.71 19.78 11.65
CA PHE A 282 -6.71 19.85 12.71
C PHE A 282 -6.76 21.23 13.39
N PHE A 283 -5.61 21.92 13.44
CA PHE A 283 -5.44 23.24 14.09
C PHE A 283 -4.83 24.25 13.10
N PRO A 284 -5.55 24.64 12.02
CA PRO A 284 -5.02 25.57 11.04
C PRO A 284 -4.73 26.93 11.68
N GLN A 285 -3.53 27.46 11.41
CA GLN A 285 -3.19 28.83 11.83
C GLN A 285 -4.10 29.81 11.08
N LYS A 286 -4.67 30.75 11.83
CA LYS A 286 -5.55 31.79 11.30
C LYS A 286 -4.76 32.88 10.59
#